data_f504b1439d0e08ff8b6060324ea701a5
#
_entry.id   f504b1439d0e08ff8b6060324ea701a5
#
_cell.length_a   1.000
_cell.length_b   1.000
_cell.length_c   1.000
_cell.angle_alpha   90.00
_cell.angle_beta   90.00
_cell.angle_gamma   90.00
#
_symmetry.space_group_name_H-M   'P 1'
#
loop_
_entity.id
_entity.type
_entity.pdbx_description
1 polymer ?
#
loop_
_entity_poly.entity_id
_entity_poly.type
_entity_poly.pdbx_seq_one_letter_code
_entity_poly.pdbx_strand_id
1 'polypeptide(L)'
;IQTLIAPEAGCCGAVKLHLNDQEGGLAHMRANIDAWWPHIDSGPANGAVEAIVMNASGCGVTVKEYGHHLQHDAQYAAKAARISALTRDLSELLPDITPLLQGQLADVPKGVVAFHPPCTLQHGQQLRGGVETHLRALGFDVRVAASESHLCCGSAGTYSVLQPALSTQLRERKLGHLG
;
A
#
# COMPACT_ATOMS: atom_id res chain seq x y z
N ILE A 1 20.12 0.32 -2.98
CA ILE A 1 18.85 1.07 -3.10
C ILE A 1 19.07 2.44 -2.47
N GLN A 2 18.75 3.48 -3.20
CA GLN A 2 18.70 4.85 -2.67
C GLN A 2 17.25 5.23 -2.45
N THR A 3 16.91 5.74 -1.28
CA THR A 3 15.55 6.19 -0.94
C THR A 3 15.52 7.70 -0.80
N LEU A 4 14.44 8.31 -1.28
CA LEU A 4 14.15 9.73 -1.16
C LEU A 4 12.80 9.89 -0.47
N ILE A 5 12.68 10.84 0.43
CA ILE A 5 11.42 11.21 1.06
C ILE A 5 11.08 12.63 0.61
N ALA A 6 9.89 12.82 0.06
CA ALA A 6 9.36 14.14 -0.25
C ALA A 6 8.62 14.66 1.01
N PRO A 7 9.19 15.65 1.74
CA PRO A 7 8.63 16.07 3.04
C PRO A 7 7.27 16.76 2.91
N GLU A 8 6.96 17.30 1.75
CA GLU A 8 5.67 17.97 1.46
C GLU A 8 4.54 16.99 1.12
N ALA A 9 4.86 15.70 0.91
CA ALA A 9 3.85 14.69 0.64
C ALA A 9 3.00 14.43 1.88
N GLY A 10 1.69 14.24 1.67
CA GLY A 10 0.72 14.09 2.74
C GLY A 10 -0.25 12.93 2.55
N CYS A 11 -1.48 13.10 3.00
CA CYS A 11 -2.54 12.09 2.87
C CYS A 11 -2.83 11.76 1.40
N CYS A 12 -3.02 10.46 1.09
CA CYS A 12 -3.34 10.00 -0.27
C CYS A 12 -4.73 10.44 -0.79
N GLY A 13 -5.59 10.98 0.08
CA GLY A 13 -6.95 11.41 -0.28
C GLY A 13 -8.04 10.35 -0.11
N ALA A 14 -7.70 9.08 0.10
CA ALA A 14 -8.65 7.97 0.17
C ALA A 14 -9.78 8.18 1.17
N VAL A 15 -9.48 8.63 2.39
CA VAL A 15 -10.47 8.81 3.46
C VAL A 15 -11.53 9.84 3.06
N LYS A 16 -11.11 10.95 2.46
CA LYS A 16 -12.03 11.98 1.97
C LYS A 16 -12.94 11.47 0.86
N LEU A 17 -12.37 10.75 -0.12
CA LEU A 17 -13.16 10.13 -1.19
C LEU A 17 -14.21 9.15 -0.62
N HIS A 18 -13.82 8.31 0.34
CA HIS A 18 -14.72 7.34 0.96
C HIS A 18 -15.82 8.01 1.81
N LEU A 19 -15.59 9.22 2.28
CA LEU A 19 -16.58 10.05 2.98
C LEU A 19 -17.36 10.99 2.03
N ASN A 20 -17.24 10.78 0.72
CA ASN A 20 -17.88 11.58 -0.33
C ASN A 20 -17.41 13.05 -0.40
N ASP A 21 -16.27 13.39 0.21
CA ASP A 21 -15.58 14.67 0.00
C ASP A 21 -14.66 14.55 -1.24
N GLN A 22 -15.28 14.58 -2.43
CA GLN A 22 -14.57 14.37 -3.70
C GLN A 22 -13.49 15.44 -3.92
N GLU A 23 -13.86 16.72 -3.79
CA GLU A 23 -12.91 17.82 -4.01
C GLU A 23 -11.77 17.81 -2.99
N GLY A 24 -12.04 17.52 -1.73
CA GLY A 24 -11.00 17.37 -0.73
C GLY A 24 -10.08 16.19 -1.01
N GLY A 25 -10.60 15.09 -1.54
CA GLY A 25 -9.80 13.95 -1.99
C GLY A 25 -8.89 14.32 -3.15
N LEU A 26 -9.43 14.95 -4.20
CA LEU A 26 -8.67 15.41 -5.36
C LEU A 26 -7.62 16.47 -5.00
N ALA A 27 -7.92 17.36 -4.04
CA ALA A 27 -6.94 18.33 -3.56
C ALA A 27 -5.72 17.66 -2.91
N HIS A 28 -5.92 16.60 -2.12
CA HIS A 28 -4.81 15.81 -1.58
C HIS A 28 -3.98 15.11 -2.67
N MET A 29 -4.64 14.60 -3.71
CA MET A 29 -3.95 13.97 -4.84
C MET A 29 -3.06 14.99 -5.57
N ARG A 30 -3.58 16.18 -5.87
CA ARG A 30 -2.84 17.28 -6.51
C ARG A 30 -1.63 17.69 -5.67
N ALA A 31 -1.83 17.87 -4.37
CA ALA A 31 -0.74 18.24 -3.45
C ALA A 31 0.39 17.17 -3.43
N ASN A 32 0.04 15.90 -3.41
CA ASN A 32 1.02 14.83 -3.50
C ASN A 32 1.74 14.79 -4.85
N ILE A 33 1.02 15.03 -5.94
CA ILE A 33 1.63 15.14 -7.28
C ILE A 33 2.65 16.27 -7.30
N ASP A 34 2.30 17.44 -6.77
CA ASP A 34 3.21 18.60 -6.73
C ASP A 34 4.44 18.33 -5.84
N ALA A 35 4.27 17.58 -4.74
CA ALA A 35 5.38 17.19 -3.87
C ALA A 35 6.34 16.19 -4.53
N TRP A 36 5.84 15.24 -5.31
CA TRP A 36 6.67 14.19 -5.91
C TRP A 36 7.24 14.60 -7.28
N TRP A 37 6.54 15.45 -8.04
CA TRP A 37 6.87 15.77 -9.42
C TRP A 37 8.29 16.32 -9.62
N PRO A 38 8.80 17.23 -8.77
CA PRO A 38 10.17 17.74 -8.91
C PRO A 38 11.24 16.65 -8.88
N HIS A 39 11.00 15.56 -8.13
CA HIS A 39 11.91 14.44 -8.03
C HIS A 39 11.82 13.49 -9.23
N ILE A 40 10.65 13.41 -9.87
CA ILE A 40 10.39 12.55 -11.04
C ILE A 40 10.89 13.23 -12.31
N ASP A 41 10.67 14.55 -12.44
CA ASP A 41 10.96 15.34 -13.64
C ASP A 41 12.43 15.83 -13.72
N SER A 42 13.21 15.69 -12.64
CA SER A 42 14.60 16.17 -12.57
C SER A 42 15.57 15.46 -13.52
N GLY A 43 15.12 14.45 -14.26
CA GLY A 43 15.85 13.77 -15.31
C GLY A 43 17.01 12.88 -14.83
N PRO A 44 17.73 12.22 -15.75
CA PRO A 44 18.72 11.19 -15.42
C PRO A 44 19.98 11.71 -14.72
N ALA A 45 20.22 13.03 -14.65
CA ALA A 45 21.38 13.59 -13.97
C ALA A 45 21.41 13.34 -12.46
N ASN A 46 20.24 13.15 -11.83
CA ASN A 46 20.10 12.86 -10.40
C ASN A 46 19.65 11.42 -10.11
N GLY A 47 19.69 10.54 -11.12
CA GLY A 47 19.07 9.21 -11.05
C GLY A 47 17.57 9.29 -11.31
N ALA A 48 17.07 8.49 -12.24
CA ALA A 48 15.63 8.41 -12.48
C ALA A 48 14.94 7.75 -11.30
N VAL A 49 13.80 8.32 -10.84
CA VAL A 49 12.94 7.64 -9.86
C VAL A 49 12.33 6.41 -10.53
N GLU A 50 12.66 5.24 -10.00
CA GLU A 50 12.22 3.94 -10.52
C GLU A 50 10.83 3.56 -10.00
N ALA A 51 10.53 3.95 -8.75
CA ALA A 51 9.25 3.65 -8.12
C ALA A 51 8.87 4.68 -7.04
N ILE A 52 7.58 4.89 -6.87
CA ILE A 52 6.98 5.54 -5.71
C ILE A 52 6.46 4.40 -4.82
N VAL A 53 7.13 4.18 -3.69
CA VAL A 53 6.86 3.02 -2.83
C VAL A 53 5.85 3.36 -1.75
N MET A 54 4.76 2.62 -1.72
CA MET A 54 3.73 2.75 -0.70
C MET A 54 3.84 1.58 0.30
N ASN A 55 4.00 1.91 1.57
CA ASN A 55 4.08 0.93 2.66
C ASN A 55 2.72 0.65 3.33
N ALA A 56 1.65 1.26 2.83
CA ALA A 56 0.27 1.04 3.26
C ALA A 56 -0.58 0.72 2.04
N SER A 57 -1.08 -0.50 1.94
CA SER A 57 -1.79 -1.01 0.76
C SER A 57 -3.06 -0.22 0.42
N GLY A 58 -3.75 0.37 1.41
CA GLY A 58 -4.88 1.25 1.19
C GLY A 58 -4.50 2.56 0.48
N CYS A 59 -3.40 3.19 0.90
CA CYS A 59 -2.85 4.34 0.19
C CYS A 59 -2.31 3.92 -1.18
N GLY A 60 -1.67 2.75 -1.28
CA GLY A 60 -1.11 2.22 -2.53
C GLY A 60 -2.17 2.07 -3.62
N VAL A 61 -3.32 1.48 -3.29
CA VAL A 61 -4.44 1.37 -4.25
C VAL A 61 -4.88 2.74 -4.75
N THR A 62 -5.07 3.68 -3.83
CA THR A 62 -5.54 5.03 -4.20
C THR A 62 -4.54 5.77 -5.07
N VAL A 63 -3.24 5.71 -4.76
CA VAL A 63 -2.20 6.39 -5.57
C VAL A 63 -2.06 5.73 -6.94
N LYS A 64 -2.22 4.42 -7.05
CA LYS A 64 -2.31 3.72 -8.35
C LYS A 64 -3.50 4.17 -9.19
N GLU A 65 -4.55 4.72 -8.57
CA GLU A 65 -5.76 5.21 -9.21
C GLU A 65 -5.77 6.74 -9.47
N TYR A 66 -4.73 7.48 -9.10
CA TYR A 66 -4.64 8.94 -9.34
C TYR A 66 -4.88 9.30 -10.81
N GLY A 67 -4.31 8.52 -11.75
CA GLY A 67 -4.51 8.70 -13.17
C GLY A 67 -5.98 8.59 -13.60
N HIS A 68 -6.75 7.71 -12.96
CA HIS A 68 -8.19 7.59 -13.19
C HIS A 68 -8.96 8.77 -12.58
N HIS A 69 -8.69 9.10 -11.32
CA HIS A 69 -9.40 10.18 -10.62
C HIS A 69 -9.18 11.53 -11.24
N LEU A 70 -7.98 11.81 -11.76
CA LEU A 70 -7.61 13.10 -12.35
C LEU A 70 -7.58 13.08 -13.89
N GLN A 71 -8.16 12.07 -14.55
CA GLN A 71 -8.10 11.90 -16.01
C GLN A 71 -8.66 13.09 -16.82
N HIS A 72 -9.56 13.88 -16.22
CA HIS A 72 -10.16 15.06 -16.83
C HIS A 72 -9.58 16.39 -16.32
N ASP A 73 -8.57 16.33 -15.46
CA ASP A 73 -7.89 17.53 -14.96
C ASP A 73 -6.84 17.99 -15.97
N ALA A 74 -7.06 19.15 -16.60
CA ALA A 74 -6.19 19.64 -17.66
C ALA A 74 -4.73 19.85 -17.23
N GLN A 75 -4.49 20.10 -15.92
CA GLN A 75 -3.16 20.35 -15.38
C GLN A 75 -2.48 19.07 -14.84
N TYR A 76 -3.27 18.15 -14.31
CA TYR A 76 -2.73 17.01 -13.54
C TYR A 76 -2.87 15.66 -14.23
N ALA A 77 -3.71 15.50 -15.25
CA ALA A 77 -3.98 14.19 -15.85
C ALA A 77 -2.71 13.42 -16.26
N ALA A 78 -1.80 14.05 -16.99
CA ALA A 78 -0.57 13.41 -17.46
C ALA A 78 0.38 13.06 -16.29
N LYS A 79 0.51 13.96 -15.32
CA LYS A 79 1.34 13.73 -14.12
C LYS A 79 0.76 12.61 -13.27
N ALA A 80 -0.55 12.61 -13.04
CA ALA A 80 -1.25 11.59 -12.29
C ALA A 80 -1.09 10.20 -12.93
N ALA A 81 -1.24 10.09 -14.23
CA ALA A 81 -1.01 8.85 -14.96
C ALA A 81 0.43 8.34 -14.78
N ARG A 82 1.43 9.24 -14.84
CA ARG A 82 2.83 8.87 -14.61
C ARG A 82 3.08 8.39 -13.18
N ILE A 83 2.52 9.08 -12.18
CA ILE A 83 2.62 8.69 -10.76
C ILE A 83 1.96 7.33 -10.55
N SER A 84 0.76 7.10 -11.07
CA SER A 84 0.10 5.79 -11.01
C SER A 84 0.98 4.68 -11.59
N ALA A 85 1.61 4.92 -12.74
CA ALA A 85 2.50 3.96 -13.40
C ALA A 85 3.78 3.66 -12.60
N LEU A 86 4.31 4.63 -11.85
CA LEU A 86 5.48 4.47 -10.99
C LEU A 86 5.15 3.88 -9.62
N THR A 87 3.90 3.90 -9.21
CA THR A 87 3.51 3.47 -7.86
C THR A 87 3.62 1.96 -7.71
N ARG A 88 4.27 1.54 -6.63
CA ARG A 88 4.43 0.15 -6.21
C ARG A 88 4.05 0.00 -4.74
N ASP A 89 3.35 -1.07 -4.43
CA ASP A 89 3.27 -1.53 -3.04
C ASP A 89 4.63 -2.05 -2.61
N LEU A 90 4.99 -1.87 -1.35
CA LEU A 90 6.26 -2.40 -0.84
C LEU A 90 6.43 -3.90 -1.11
N SER A 91 5.32 -4.65 -1.10
CA SER A 91 5.33 -6.08 -1.40
C SER A 91 5.76 -6.43 -2.84
N GLU A 92 5.61 -5.51 -3.79
CA GLU A 92 6.06 -5.70 -5.18
C GLU A 92 7.60 -5.61 -5.32
N LEU A 93 8.28 -5.05 -4.32
CA LEU A 93 9.75 -4.96 -4.29
C LEU A 93 10.40 -6.14 -3.55
N LEU A 94 9.62 -6.97 -2.87
CA LEU A 94 10.15 -8.09 -2.08
C LEU A 94 11.00 -9.07 -2.90
N PRO A 95 10.69 -9.39 -4.18
CA PRO A 95 11.56 -10.23 -5.00
C PRO A 95 13.00 -9.74 -5.07
N ASP A 96 13.20 -8.42 -5.18
CA ASP A 96 14.52 -7.81 -5.30
C ASP A 96 15.19 -7.59 -3.93
N ILE A 97 14.39 -7.33 -2.89
CA ILE A 97 14.89 -6.99 -1.54
C ILE A 97 15.18 -8.25 -0.72
N THR A 98 14.40 -9.31 -0.85
CA THR A 98 14.52 -10.53 -0.03
C THR A 98 15.92 -11.13 -0.07
N PRO A 99 16.60 -11.29 -1.21
CA PRO A 99 17.96 -11.82 -1.24
C PRO A 99 18.96 -10.96 -0.44
N LEU A 100 18.77 -9.64 -0.44
CA LEU A 100 19.61 -8.72 0.32
C LEU A 100 19.38 -8.85 1.82
N LEU A 101 18.12 -9.05 2.23
CA LEU A 101 17.74 -9.21 3.63
C LEU A 101 18.16 -10.56 4.22
N GLN A 102 18.23 -11.63 3.43
CA GLN A 102 18.61 -12.96 3.91
C GLN A 102 19.95 -12.94 4.64
N GLY A 103 20.97 -12.27 4.08
CA GLY A 103 22.27 -12.14 4.71
C GLY A 103 22.23 -11.30 5.99
N GLN A 104 21.48 -10.21 6.01
CA GLN A 104 21.36 -9.31 7.15
C GLN A 104 20.56 -9.93 8.32
N LEU A 105 19.62 -10.82 8.00
CA LEU A 105 18.75 -11.46 8.96
C LEU A 105 19.20 -12.87 9.36
N ALA A 106 20.38 -13.34 8.92
CA ALA A 106 20.83 -14.70 9.14
C ALA A 106 20.81 -15.09 10.63
N ASP A 107 21.34 -14.23 11.49
CA ASP A 107 21.47 -14.46 12.94
C ASP A 107 20.29 -13.94 13.76
N VAL A 108 19.24 -13.41 13.12
CA VAL A 108 18.04 -12.94 13.80
C VAL A 108 17.13 -14.12 14.12
N PRO A 109 16.72 -14.32 15.39
CA PRO A 109 15.78 -15.38 15.75
C PRO A 109 14.49 -15.28 14.96
N LYS A 110 14.07 -16.39 14.36
CA LYS A 110 12.82 -16.48 13.59
C LYS A 110 11.73 -17.08 14.45
N GLY A 111 10.59 -16.42 14.48
CA GLY A 111 9.41 -16.87 15.20
C GLY A 111 8.25 -17.21 14.29
N VAL A 112 7.13 -17.57 14.92
CA VAL A 112 5.83 -17.71 14.24
C VAL A 112 5.25 -16.34 14.00
N VAL A 113 4.80 -16.09 12.75
CA VAL A 113 4.13 -14.86 12.33
C VAL A 113 2.76 -15.21 11.80
N ALA A 114 1.71 -14.74 12.44
CA ALA A 114 0.36 -14.78 11.88
C ALA A 114 0.20 -13.61 10.90
N PHE A 115 -0.01 -13.91 9.63
CA PHE A 115 -0.15 -12.91 8.58
C PHE A 115 -1.57 -12.88 8.01
N HIS A 116 -2.17 -11.69 8.00
CA HIS A 116 -3.42 -11.43 7.31
C HIS A 116 -3.19 -10.47 6.15
N PRO A 117 -3.35 -10.90 4.89
CA PRO A 117 -3.23 -10.00 3.75
C PRO A 117 -4.38 -8.98 3.76
N PRO A 118 -4.09 -7.67 3.72
CA PRO A 118 -5.13 -6.64 3.68
C PRO A 118 -6.03 -6.77 2.45
N CYS A 119 -7.32 -6.44 2.59
CA CYS A 119 -8.27 -6.45 1.46
C CYS A 119 -7.80 -5.58 0.30
N THR A 120 -7.22 -4.42 0.60
CA THR A 120 -6.66 -3.49 -0.39
C THR A 120 -5.46 -4.08 -1.14
N LEU A 121 -4.67 -4.95 -0.50
CA LEU A 121 -3.57 -5.66 -1.15
C LEU A 121 -4.10 -6.76 -2.07
N GLN A 122 -4.90 -7.69 -1.49
CA GLN A 122 -5.32 -8.90 -2.22
C GLN A 122 -6.45 -8.66 -3.24
N HIS A 123 -7.33 -7.68 -3.02
CA HIS A 123 -8.47 -7.40 -3.89
C HIS A 123 -8.28 -6.10 -4.68
N GLY A 124 -7.87 -5.02 -4.03
CA GLY A 124 -7.65 -3.72 -4.69
C GLY A 124 -6.45 -3.76 -5.64
N GLN A 125 -5.30 -4.21 -5.17
CA GLN A 125 -4.08 -4.28 -5.98
C GLN A 125 -3.84 -5.64 -6.66
N GLN A 126 -4.65 -6.68 -6.38
CA GLN A 126 -4.53 -8.05 -6.91
C GLN A 126 -3.19 -8.74 -6.56
N LEU A 127 -2.53 -8.31 -5.48
CA LEU A 127 -1.27 -8.84 -5.00
C LEU A 127 -1.54 -9.91 -3.93
N ARG A 128 -1.33 -11.18 -4.27
CA ARG A 128 -1.66 -12.32 -3.40
C ARG A 128 -0.47 -13.25 -3.23
N GLY A 129 -0.25 -13.73 -2.01
CA GLY A 129 0.74 -14.76 -1.70
C GLY A 129 2.20 -14.31 -1.71
N GLY A 130 2.51 -13.09 -2.18
CA GLY A 130 3.87 -12.59 -2.30
C GLY A 130 4.53 -12.37 -0.93
N VAL A 131 3.84 -11.68 -0.03
CA VAL A 131 4.38 -11.37 1.30
C VAL A 131 4.68 -12.65 2.08
N GLU A 132 3.74 -13.61 2.09
CA GLU A 132 3.89 -14.90 2.76
C GLU A 132 5.07 -15.70 2.21
N THR A 133 5.24 -15.71 0.90
CA THR A 133 6.34 -16.39 0.22
C THR A 133 7.69 -15.81 0.66
N HIS A 134 7.82 -14.49 0.65
CA HIS A 134 9.06 -13.81 1.00
C HIS A 134 9.37 -13.89 2.51
N LEU A 135 8.37 -13.81 3.38
CA LEU A 135 8.57 -14.04 4.83
C LEU A 135 9.08 -15.45 5.11
N ARG A 136 8.52 -16.48 4.43
CA ARG A 136 9.03 -17.86 4.55
C ARG A 136 10.46 -17.98 4.01
N ALA A 137 10.78 -17.34 2.90
CA ALA A 137 12.13 -17.31 2.35
C ALA A 137 13.15 -16.65 3.30
N LEU A 138 12.70 -15.72 4.15
CA LEU A 138 13.50 -15.12 5.21
C LEU A 138 13.59 -16.00 6.47
N GLY A 139 12.93 -17.17 6.50
CA GLY A 139 13.01 -18.15 7.59
C GLY A 139 11.92 -18.04 8.65
N PHE A 140 10.89 -17.20 8.46
CA PHE A 140 9.76 -17.15 9.40
C PHE A 140 8.78 -18.32 9.20
N ASP A 141 8.21 -18.85 10.31
CA ASP A 141 7.05 -19.74 10.26
C ASP A 141 5.79 -18.88 10.05
N VAL A 142 5.32 -18.81 8.80
CA VAL A 142 4.19 -17.94 8.45
C VAL A 142 2.89 -18.71 8.46
N ARG A 143 2.01 -18.34 9.37
CA ARG A 143 0.65 -18.82 9.45
C ARG A 143 -0.32 -17.82 8.83
N VAL A 144 -1.24 -18.33 8.05
CA VAL A 144 -2.34 -17.56 7.45
C VAL A 144 -3.67 -18.10 7.96
N ALA A 145 -4.74 -17.32 7.81
CA ALA A 145 -6.06 -17.78 8.24
C ALA A 145 -6.41 -19.13 7.60
N ALA A 146 -6.75 -20.11 8.43
CA ALA A 146 -7.08 -21.47 8.01
C ALA A 146 -8.34 -21.52 7.12
N SER A 147 -9.26 -20.58 7.33
CA SER A 147 -10.46 -20.38 6.52
C SER A 147 -10.78 -18.90 6.39
N GLU A 148 -11.64 -18.56 5.44
CA GLU A 148 -12.13 -17.19 5.22
C GLU A 148 -11.01 -16.13 5.09
N SER A 149 -9.89 -16.49 4.48
CA SER A 149 -8.75 -15.58 4.28
C SER A 149 -9.14 -14.29 3.53
N HIS A 150 -10.16 -14.37 2.67
CA HIS A 150 -10.73 -13.25 1.90
C HIS A 150 -11.62 -12.33 2.74
N LEU A 151 -12.05 -12.73 3.93
CA LEU A 151 -12.98 -11.95 4.75
C LEU A 151 -12.32 -10.66 5.24
N CYS A 152 -13.10 -9.57 5.26
CA CYS A 152 -12.69 -8.29 5.82
C CYS A 152 -12.32 -8.43 7.30
N CYS A 153 -11.31 -7.70 7.75
CA CYS A 153 -10.90 -7.62 9.16
C CYS A 153 -11.72 -6.62 9.98
N GLY A 154 -12.70 -5.95 9.36
CA GLY A 154 -13.53 -4.93 10.01
C GLY A 154 -12.95 -3.51 10.00
N SER A 155 -11.70 -3.32 9.58
CA SER A 155 -11.02 -2.00 9.64
C SER A 155 -11.55 -1.00 8.61
N ALA A 156 -11.63 -1.36 7.34
CA ALA A 156 -12.18 -0.63 6.17
C ALA A 156 -12.34 0.90 6.32
N GLY A 157 -11.24 1.63 6.37
CA GLY A 157 -11.25 3.10 6.48
C GLY A 157 -11.96 3.59 7.74
N THR A 158 -13.04 4.35 7.58
CA THR A 158 -13.85 4.88 8.68
C THR A 158 -14.91 3.90 9.22
N TYR A 159 -15.05 2.71 8.60
CA TYR A 159 -16.08 1.75 8.95
C TYR A 159 -16.04 1.32 10.43
N SER A 160 -14.84 1.12 10.97
CA SER A 160 -14.67 0.75 12.38
C SER A 160 -15.19 1.81 13.37
N VAL A 161 -15.23 3.08 12.94
CA VAL A 161 -15.76 4.20 13.73
C VAL A 161 -17.27 4.32 13.53
N LEU A 162 -17.75 4.21 12.29
CA LEU A 162 -19.15 4.42 11.93
C LEU A 162 -20.04 3.21 12.23
N GLN A 163 -19.46 1.99 12.20
CA GLN A 163 -20.16 0.72 12.41
C GLN A 163 -19.41 -0.18 13.42
N PRO A 164 -19.16 0.29 14.67
CA PRO A 164 -18.26 -0.39 15.60
C PRO A 164 -18.69 -1.81 15.96
N ALA A 165 -19.99 -2.06 16.07
CA ALA A 165 -20.51 -3.38 16.42
C ALA A 165 -20.20 -4.44 15.34
N LEU A 166 -20.45 -4.12 14.07
CA LEU A 166 -20.17 -5.03 12.95
C LEU A 166 -18.65 -5.15 12.71
N SER A 167 -17.92 -4.06 12.82
CA SER A 167 -16.45 -4.05 12.73
C SER A 167 -15.83 -4.98 13.76
N THR A 168 -16.30 -4.94 15.01
CA THR A 168 -15.83 -5.82 16.08
C THR A 168 -16.12 -7.29 15.77
N GLN A 169 -17.34 -7.62 15.31
CA GLN A 169 -17.69 -9.00 14.94
C GLN A 169 -16.78 -9.54 13.81
N LEU A 170 -16.51 -8.74 12.79
CA LEU A 170 -15.60 -9.12 11.71
C LEU A 170 -14.16 -9.34 12.22
N ARG A 171 -13.68 -8.46 13.10
CA ARG A 171 -12.36 -8.59 13.74
C ARG A 171 -12.26 -9.87 14.55
N GLU A 172 -13.19 -10.13 15.45
CA GLU A 172 -13.19 -11.32 16.31
C GLU A 172 -13.21 -12.61 15.45
N ARG A 173 -14.08 -12.65 14.43
CA ARG A 173 -14.13 -13.75 13.48
C ARG A 173 -12.79 -13.97 12.77
N LYS A 174 -12.18 -12.89 12.30
CA LYS A 174 -10.88 -12.96 11.62
C LYS A 174 -9.77 -13.45 12.56
N LEU A 175 -9.71 -12.94 13.78
CA LEU A 175 -8.71 -13.35 14.78
C LEU A 175 -8.88 -14.83 15.14
N GLY A 176 -10.11 -15.33 15.26
CA GLY A 176 -10.38 -16.75 15.51
C GLY A 176 -9.87 -17.69 14.41
N HIS A 177 -9.65 -17.21 13.18
CA HIS A 177 -9.07 -17.99 12.09
C HIS A 177 -7.53 -17.89 11.99
N LEU A 178 -6.91 -16.97 12.71
CA LEU A 178 -5.46 -16.76 12.69
C LEU A 178 -4.72 -17.49 13.83
N GLY A 179 -5.41 -17.91 14.84
CA GLY A 179 -4.78 -18.54 15.97
C GLY A 179 -5.67 -19.12 16.93
#